data_47a67da9a2cc35348c1d8c266262b17d
#
_entry.id   47a67da9a2cc35348c1d8c266262b17d
#
_cell.length_a   1.000
_cell.length_b   1.000
_cell.length_c   1.000
_cell.angle_alpha   90.00
_cell.angle_beta   90.00
_cell.angle_gamma   90.00
#
_symmetry.space_group_name_H-M   'P 1'
#
loop_
_entity.id
_entity.type
_entity.pdbx_description
1 polymer ?
#
loop_
_entity_poly.entity_id
_entity_poly.type
_entity_poly.pdbx_seq_one_letter_code
_entity_poly.pdbx_strand_id
1 'polypeptide(L)'
;MGVNKLFNYIKDVLENQPKNWLNLTTHRLDIYDEKMAKRQFLEQFETLFNTNNSTPSALNNLPTAYDYIRLGHPLSCVLEWTVAKLQQLNSENVISFSSGTAPVLAILRTNLLDHKNTKILYTGELPDFFDAEVLKSVYGYHFVLEKIETTASISAFDGSTIFISQHAEFDNIDLNSNIDFLVNFQPQFGSVLLVNSAQNSKQNIGGYYKPDEKLVQKAM
;
A
#
# COMPACT_ATOMS: atom_id res chain seq x y z
N MET A 1 -19.00 -10.67 -2.64
CA MET A 1 -19.08 -9.67 -3.74
C MET A 1 -18.54 -10.33 -4.99
N GLY A 2 -19.22 -10.25 -6.14
CA GLY A 2 -18.71 -10.92 -7.34
C GLY A 2 -17.48 -10.19 -7.89
N VAL A 3 -16.35 -10.86 -7.98
CA VAL A 3 -15.08 -10.34 -8.54
C VAL A 3 -15.31 -9.72 -9.92
N ASN A 4 -16.15 -10.35 -10.73
CA ASN A 4 -16.53 -9.83 -12.06
C ASN A 4 -17.20 -8.44 -12.01
N LYS A 5 -18.05 -8.16 -10.99
CA LYS A 5 -18.67 -6.84 -10.83
C LYS A 5 -17.60 -5.78 -10.54
N LEU A 6 -16.65 -6.09 -9.69
CA LEU A 6 -15.55 -5.20 -9.35
C LEU A 6 -14.71 -4.86 -10.59
N PHE A 7 -14.25 -5.86 -11.32
CA PHE A 7 -13.42 -5.64 -12.52
C PHE A 7 -14.16 -4.88 -13.63
N ASN A 8 -15.44 -5.19 -13.87
CA ASN A 8 -16.22 -4.44 -14.85
C ASN A 8 -16.34 -2.97 -14.46
N TYR A 9 -16.63 -2.69 -13.18
CA TYR A 9 -16.71 -1.32 -12.70
C TYR A 9 -15.37 -0.57 -12.84
N ILE A 10 -14.25 -1.19 -12.47
CA ILE A 10 -12.93 -0.58 -12.61
C ILE A 10 -12.59 -0.33 -14.08
N LYS A 11 -12.94 -1.24 -14.98
CA LYS A 11 -12.78 -1.04 -16.42
C LYS A 11 -13.55 0.21 -16.89
N ASP A 12 -14.81 0.33 -16.51
CA ASP A 12 -15.64 1.50 -16.84
C ASP A 12 -15.05 2.79 -16.25
N VAL A 13 -14.52 2.75 -15.02
CA VAL A 13 -13.83 3.89 -14.39
C VAL A 13 -12.60 4.31 -15.19
N LEU A 14 -11.77 3.37 -15.62
CA LEU A 14 -10.56 3.66 -16.39
C LEU A 14 -10.89 4.19 -17.80
N GLU A 15 -11.97 3.73 -18.42
CA GLU A 15 -12.45 4.24 -19.71
C GLU A 15 -13.02 5.67 -19.59
N ASN A 16 -13.64 6.00 -18.46
CA ASN A 16 -14.31 7.27 -18.20
C ASN A 16 -13.50 8.23 -17.30
N GLN A 17 -12.25 7.90 -16.99
CA GLN A 17 -11.43 8.69 -16.07
C GLN A 17 -11.24 10.15 -16.55
N PRO A 18 -11.30 11.13 -15.65
CA PRO A 18 -11.03 12.51 -15.98
C PRO A 18 -9.59 12.69 -16.50
N LYS A 19 -9.42 13.53 -17.52
CA LYS A 19 -8.08 13.79 -18.11
C LYS A 19 -7.06 14.33 -17.10
N ASN A 20 -7.52 15.10 -16.11
CA ASN A 20 -6.68 15.65 -15.05
C ASN A 20 -6.10 14.57 -14.12
N TRP A 21 -6.69 13.38 -14.05
CA TRP A 21 -6.11 12.25 -13.32
C TRP A 21 -4.82 11.72 -13.94
N LEU A 22 -4.56 12.06 -15.20
CA LEU A 22 -3.33 11.68 -15.88
C LEU A 22 -2.18 12.69 -15.66
N ASN A 23 -2.47 13.83 -15.02
CA ASN A 23 -1.47 14.83 -14.73
C ASN A 23 -0.64 14.38 -13.51
N LEU A 24 0.68 14.27 -13.70
CA LEU A 24 1.61 13.85 -12.65
C LEU A 24 1.92 14.97 -11.65
N THR A 25 1.77 16.22 -12.05
CA THR A 25 2.09 17.37 -11.20
C THR A 25 1.18 18.55 -11.52
N THR A 26 0.36 18.90 -10.57
CA THR A 26 -0.15 20.25 -10.45
C THR A 26 0.35 20.78 -9.11
N HIS A 27 1.09 21.87 -9.12
CA HIS A 27 1.48 22.53 -7.89
C HIS A 27 0.33 23.44 -7.46
N ARG A 28 -0.40 23.03 -6.46
CA ARG A 28 -1.25 23.94 -5.70
C ARG A 28 -0.50 24.39 -4.46
N LEU A 29 -0.65 25.65 -4.17
CA LEU A 29 -0.13 26.25 -2.94
C LEU A 29 -1.15 26.20 -1.80
N ASP A 30 -2.27 25.53 -2.04
CA ASP A 30 -3.33 25.40 -1.04
C ASP A 30 -2.88 24.45 0.06
N ILE A 31 -3.17 24.82 1.28
CA ILE A 31 -2.89 23.99 2.45
C ILE A 31 -3.91 22.86 2.49
N TYR A 32 -3.44 21.63 2.50
CA TYR A 32 -4.28 20.44 2.59
C TYR A 32 -4.49 19.99 4.02
N ASP A 33 -5.70 19.58 4.30
CA ASP A 33 -5.91 18.59 5.33
C ASP A 33 -5.69 17.20 4.72
N GLU A 34 -4.47 16.67 4.85
CA GLU A 34 -4.08 15.36 4.35
C GLU A 34 -5.04 14.24 4.76
N LYS A 35 -5.61 14.35 5.97
CA LYS A 35 -6.57 13.37 6.48
C LYS A 35 -7.87 13.37 5.69
N MET A 36 -8.22 14.49 5.11
CA MET A 36 -9.48 14.63 4.37
C MET A 36 -9.34 14.18 2.92
N ALA A 37 -8.20 14.44 2.27
CA ALA A 37 -8.05 14.24 0.84
C ALA A 37 -8.27 12.78 0.42
N LYS A 38 -7.37 11.86 0.80
CA LYS A 38 -7.48 10.44 0.42
C LYS A 38 -8.76 9.81 0.96
N ARG A 39 -9.10 10.07 2.20
CA ARG A 39 -10.30 9.50 2.84
C ARG A 39 -11.58 9.92 2.14
N GLN A 40 -11.75 11.21 1.85
CA GLN A 40 -12.93 11.70 1.14
C GLN A 40 -13.06 11.13 -0.27
N PHE A 41 -11.94 11.04 -0.99
CA PHE A 41 -11.92 10.39 -2.30
C PHE A 41 -12.40 8.94 -2.20
N LEU A 42 -11.83 8.15 -1.30
CA LEU A 42 -12.14 6.74 -1.14
C LEU A 42 -13.59 6.51 -0.70
N GLU A 43 -14.12 7.30 0.22
CA GLU A 43 -15.51 7.23 0.68
C GLU A 43 -16.51 7.56 -0.45
N GLN A 44 -16.22 8.60 -1.23
CA GLN A 44 -17.05 8.97 -2.36
C GLN A 44 -16.91 7.97 -3.51
N PHE A 45 -15.72 7.45 -3.78
CA PHE A 45 -15.51 6.40 -4.77
C PHE A 45 -16.25 5.10 -4.41
N GLU A 46 -16.24 4.72 -3.14
CA GLU A 46 -17.05 3.60 -2.63
C GLU A 46 -18.56 3.82 -2.90
N THR A 47 -19.02 5.06 -2.69
CA THR A 47 -20.43 5.42 -2.97
C THR A 47 -20.75 5.27 -4.45
N LEU A 48 -19.87 5.73 -5.34
CA LEU A 48 -20.03 5.56 -6.79
C LEU A 48 -20.05 4.08 -7.18
N PHE A 49 -19.19 3.27 -6.62
CA PHE A 49 -19.19 1.82 -6.85
C PHE A 49 -20.51 1.17 -6.40
N ASN A 50 -21.00 1.51 -5.22
CA ASN A 50 -22.25 0.93 -4.67
C ASN A 50 -23.47 1.29 -5.52
N THR A 51 -23.46 2.49 -6.11
CA THR A 51 -24.50 2.97 -7.04
C THR A 51 -24.23 2.61 -8.51
N ASN A 52 -23.13 1.90 -8.78
CA ASN A 52 -22.66 1.54 -10.12
C ASN A 52 -22.56 2.76 -11.06
N ASN A 53 -22.08 3.88 -10.52
CA ASN A 53 -21.94 5.13 -11.26
C ASN A 53 -20.48 5.40 -11.63
N SER A 54 -20.11 5.19 -12.89
CA SER A 54 -18.78 5.46 -13.45
C SER A 54 -18.81 6.57 -14.51
N THR A 55 -19.82 7.44 -14.48
CA THR A 55 -19.95 8.51 -15.48
C THR A 55 -18.80 9.53 -15.36
N PRO A 56 -18.31 10.12 -16.47
CA PRO A 56 -17.23 11.11 -16.43
C PRO A 56 -17.53 12.28 -15.49
N SER A 57 -18.79 12.73 -15.40
CA SER A 57 -19.18 13.82 -14.50
C SER A 57 -19.08 13.42 -13.02
N ALA A 58 -19.50 12.19 -12.67
CA ALA A 58 -19.38 11.70 -11.29
C ALA A 58 -17.93 11.55 -10.87
N LEU A 59 -17.08 10.99 -11.73
CA LEU A 59 -15.65 10.83 -11.47
C LEU A 59 -14.93 12.19 -11.38
N ASN A 60 -15.31 13.16 -12.21
CA ASN A 60 -14.71 14.50 -12.17
C ASN A 60 -15.08 15.29 -10.90
N ASN A 61 -16.17 14.95 -10.24
CA ASN A 61 -16.62 15.58 -9.00
C ASN A 61 -15.98 14.97 -7.74
N LEU A 62 -15.21 13.88 -7.87
CA LEU A 62 -14.48 13.34 -6.74
C LEU A 62 -13.46 14.35 -6.24
N PRO A 63 -13.25 14.43 -4.92
CA PRO A 63 -12.32 15.39 -4.32
C PRO A 63 -10.88 15.02 -4.67
N THR A 64 -10.38 15.56 -5.78
CA THR A 64 -9.00 15.36 -6.25
C THR A 64 -8.10 16.46 -5.71
N ALA A 65 -8.03 16.62 -4.39
CA ALA A 65 -7.15 17.60 -3.75
C ALA A 65 -5.67 17.19 -3.77
N TYR A 66 -5.30 16.30 -4.69
CA TYR A 66 -3.98 15.67 -4.75
C TYR A 66 -3.06 16.37 -5.73
N ASP A 67 -2.79 17.62 -5.50
CA ASP A 67 -1.79 18.31 -6.28
C ASP A 67 -0.37 17.90 -5.86
N TYR A 68 -0.28 17.06 -4.84
CA TYR A 68 0.99 16.55 -4.36
C TYR A 68 0.98 15.02 -4.35
N ILE A 69 1.73 14.41 -5.25
CA ILE A 69 1.77 12.95 -5.48
C ILE A 69 1.99 12.15 -4.19
N ARG A 70 2.72 12.69 -3.21
CA ARG A 70 2.96 12.04 -1.91
C ARG A 70 1.69 11.85 -1.08
N LEU A 71 0.65 12.63 -1.31
CA LEU A 71 -0.62 12.56 -0.56
C LEU A 71 -1.61 11.57 -1.17
N GLY A 72 -1.29 11.04 -2.32
CA GLY A 72 -2.08 10.07 -3.06
C GLY A 72 -2.54 10.61 -4.40
N HIS A 73 -2.26 9.87 -5.45
CA HIS A 73 -2.75 10.15 -6.79
C HIS A 73 -4.10 9.44 -6.99
N PRO A 74 -5.09 10.03 -7.71
CA PRO A 74 -6.39 9.38 -7.92
C PRO A 74 -6.30 7.93 -8.42
N LEU A 75 -5.44 7.68 -9.42
CA LEU A 75 -5.25 6.31 -9.94
C LEU A 75 -4.59 5.37 -8.91
N SER A 76 -3.69 5.88 -8.06
CA SER A 76 -3.15 5.09 -6.95
C SER A 76 -4.25 4.75 -5.94
N CYS A 77 -5.12 5.70 -5.61
CA CYS A 77 -6.26 5.47 -4.72
C CYS A 77 -7.24 4.42 -5.30
N VAL A 78 -7.52 4.48 -6.61
CA VAL A 78 -8.36 3.48 -7.29
C VAL A 78 -7.71 2.10 -7.25
N LEU A 79 -6.39 2.00 -7.50
CA LEU A 79 -5.64 0.75 -7.40
C LEU A 79 -5.69 0.19 -5.97
N GLU A 80 -5.36 1.00 -4.98
CA GLU A 80 -5.33 0.62 -3.56
C GLU A 80 -6.71 0.18 -3.08
N TRP A 81 -7.77 0.89 -3.48
CA TRP A 81 -9.15 0.51 -3.20
C TRP A 81 -9.51 -0.83 -3.84
N THR A 82 -9.11 -1.04 -5.10
CA THR A 82 -9.39 -2.28 -5.83
C THR A 82 -8.74 -3.47 -5.17
N VAL A 83 -7.44 -3.37 -4.85
CA VAL A 83 -6.69 -4.42 -4.15
C VAL A 83 -7.28 -4.68 -2.77
N ALA A 84 -7.65 -3.64 -2.02
CA ALA A 84 -8.30 -3.79 -0.73
C ALA A 84 -9.62 -4.57 -0.84
N LYS A 85 -10.45 -4.29 -1.86
CA LYS A 85 -11.69 -5.04 -2.11
C LYS A 85 -11.44 -6.50 -2.44
N LEU A 86 -10.43 -6.81 -3.24
CA LEU A 86 -10.05 -8.19 -3.57
C LEU A 86 -9.60 -8.95 -2.32
N GLN A 87 -8.85 -8.28 -1.43
CA GLN A 87 -8.29 -8.86 -0.21
C GLN A 87 -9.18 -8.73 1.03
N GLN A 88 -10.39 -8.18 0.88
CA GLN A 88 -11.32 -7.93 2.00
C GLN A 88 -10.70 -7.06 3.12
N LEU A 89 -9.81 -6.14 2.73
CA LEU A 89 -9.17 -5.17 3.60
C LEU A 89 -9.88 -3.81 3.52
N ASN A 90 -9.59 -2.95 4.48
CA ASN A 90 -9.87 -1.52 4.32
C ASN A 90 -8.89 -0.90 3.34
N SER A 91 -9.32 0.05 2.53
CA SER A 91 -8.46 0.72 1.55
C SER A 91 -7.28 1.47 2.18
N GLU A 92 -7.41 1.86 3.45
CA GLU A 92 -6.30 2.44 4.23
C GLU A 92 -5.18 1.43 4.52
N ASN A 93 -5.43 0.14 4.39
CA ASN A 93 -4.46 -0.94 4.63
C ASN A 93 -3.66 -1.32 3.37
N VAL A 94 -3.87 -0.62 2.27
CA VAL A 94 -3.18 -0.87 1.01
C VAL A 94 -2.47 0.39 0.56
N ILE A 95 -1.18 0.28 0.23
CA ILE A 95 -0.36 1.39 -0.26
C ILE A 95 0.40 0.95 -1.51
N SER A 96 0.26 1.71 -2.57
CA SER A 96 1.03 1.53 -3.80
C SER A 96 2.29 2.39 -3.80
N PHE A 97 3.39 1.84 -4.32
CA PHE A 97 4.67 2.51 -4.47
C PHE A 97 5.17 2.33 -5.89
N SER A 98 5.71 3.39 -6.48
CA SER A 98 6.45 3.30 -7.75
C SER A 98 7.84 2.66 -7.61
N SER A 99 8.26 2.39 -6.39
CA SER A 99 9.56 1.81 -6.03
C SER A 99 9.40 0.41 -5.46
N GLY A 100 10.29 -0.50 -5.82
CA GLY A 100 10.37 -1.83 -5.21
C GLY A 100 10.93 -1.80 -3.79
N THR A 101 11.88 -0.91 -3.50
CA THR A 101 12.60 -0.88 -2.21
C THR A 101 11.91 -0.04 -1.14
N ALA A 102 11.19 1.01 -1.53
CA ALA A 102 10.62 1.98 -0.60
C ALA A 102 9.73 1.38 0.51
N PRO A 103 8.81 0.43 0.25
CA PRO A 103 7.98 -0.14 1.31
C PRO A 103 8.80 -0.91 2.35
N VAL A 104 9.79 -1.70 1.92
CA VAL A 104 10.66 -2.44 2.85
C VAL A 104 11.46 -1.47 3.72
N LEU A 105 12.05 -0.43 3.11
CA LEU A 105 12.80 0.59 3.85
C LEU A 105 11.91 1.34 4.85
N ALA A 106 10.67 1.68 4.45
CA ALA A 106 9.73 2.35 5.33
C ALA A 106 9.42 1.50 6.57
N ILE A 107 9.16 0.20 6.39
CA ILE A 107 8.88 -0.70 7.50
C ILE A 107 10.11 -0.90 8.37
N LEU A 108 11.27 -1.20 7.79
CA LEU A 108 12.53 -1.41 8.52
C LEU A 108 12.90 -0.18 9.35
N ARG A 109 12.78 1.01 8.77
CA ARG A 109 13.07 2.26 9.49
C ARG A 109 12.13 2.47 10.67
N THR A 110 10.84 2.22 10.48
CA THR A 110 9.86 2.36 11.57
C THR A 110 10.11 1.35 12.67
N ASN A 111 10.36 0.10 12.32
CA ASN A 111 10.68 -0.94 13.30
C ASN A 111 11.96 -0.60 14.08
N LEU A 112 12.98 -0.06 13.41
CA LEU A 112 14.20 0.40 14.07
C LEU A 112 13.91 1.52 15.09
N LEU A 113 13.09 2.50 14.72
CA LEU A 113 12.72 3.62 15.60
C LEU A 113 11.85 3.18 16.78
N ASP A 114 11.01 2.18 16.56
CA ASP A 114 10.13 1.59 17.58
C ASP A 114 10.82 0.48 18.39
N HIS A 115 12.10 0.20 18.13
CA HIS A 115 12.88 -0.89 18.77
C HIS A 115 12.21 -2.26 18.61
N LYS A 116 11.57 -2.52 17.47
CA LYS A 116 10.91 -3.79 17.17
C LYS A 116 11.86 -4.75 16.47
N ASN A 117 11.89 -6.00 16.93
CA ASN A 117 12.51 -7.08 16.17
C ASN A 117 11.80 -7.24 14.83
N THR A 118 12.55 -7.53 13.78
CA THR A 118 11.98 -7.70 12.45
C THR A 118 12.39 -9.05 11.87
N LYS A 119 11.39 -9.77 11.35
CA LYS A 119 11.57 -10.98 10.55
C LYS A 119 11.05 -10.72 9.14
N ILE A 120 11.87 -11.02 8.14
CA ILE A 120 11.50 -10.96 6.71
C ILE A 120 11.43 -12.39 6.20
N LEU A 121 10.26 -12.75 5.70
CA LEU A 121 9.97 -14.05 5.09
C LEU A 121 9.79 -13.88 3.59
N TYR A 122 10.19 -14.87 2.81
CA TYR A 122 9.98 -14.88 1.37
C TYR A 122 9.86 -16.30 0.84
N THR A 123 9.21 -16.45 -0.34
CA THR A 123 9.17 -17.69 -1.11
C THR A 123 9.90 -17.48 -2.44
N GLY A 124 10.39 -18.57 -3.06
CA GLY A 124 11.12 -18.46 -4.32
C GLY A 124 12.46 -17.75 -4.17
N GLU A 125 12.71 -16.77 -5.00
CA GLU A 125 13.91 -15.92 -4.96
C GLU A 125 13.55 -14.51 -4.54
N LEU A 126 14.48 -13.82 -3.87
CA LEU A 126 14.33 -12.39 -3.58
C LEU A 126 14.52 -11.57 -4.86
N PRO A 127 13.86 -10.40 -4.97
CA PRO A 127 14.14 -9.48 -6.07
C PRO A 127 15.62 -9.07 -6.12
N ASP A 128 16.19 -8.93 -7.31
CA ASP A 128 17.62 -8.60 -7.51
C ASP A 128 18.07 -7.32 -6.79
N PHE A 129 17.14 -6.38 -6.57
CA PHE A 129 17.43 -5.14 -5.84
C PHE A 129 17.40 -5.28 -4.32
N PHE A 130 17.01 -6.44 -3.78
CA PHE A 130 16.96 -6.68 -2.33
C PHE A 130 18.32 -7.19 -1.85
N ASP A 131 19.17 -6.27 -1.40
CA ASP A 131 20.48 -6.60 -0.84
C ASP A 131 20.46 -6.55 0.70
N ALA A 132 20.36 -7.73 1.31
CA ALA A 132 20.31 -7.86 2.77
C ALA A 132 21.59 -7.36 3.47
N GLU A 133 22.75 -7.52 2.83
CA GLU A 133 24.04 -7.10 3.39
C GLU A 133 24.14 -5.57 3.41
N VAL A 134 23.73 -4.92 2.33
CA VAL A 134 23.67 -3.45 2.28
C VAL A 134 22.67 -2.92 3.32
N LEU A 135 21.49 -3.53 3.43
CA LEU A 135 20.49 -3.11 4.42
C LEU A 135 21.00 -3.21 5.85
N LYS A 136 21.77 -4.24 6.17
CA LYS A 136 22.36 -4.44 7.50
C LYS A 136 23.60 -3.59 7.73
N SER A 137 24.59 -3.64 6.82
CA SER A 137 25.91 -3.05 7.04
C SER A 137 25.94 -1.54 6.78
N VAL A 138 25.20 -1.04 5.77
CA VAL A 138 25.20 0.38 5.40
C VAL A 138 24.09 1.15 6.11
N TYR A 139 22.88 0.59 6.13
CA TYR A 139 21.72 1.26 6.73
C TYR A 139 21.51 0.94 8.22
N GLY A 140 22.21 -0.07 8.75
CA GLY A 140 22.13 -0.44 10.16
C GLY A 140 20.82 -1.11 10.58
N TYR A 141 20.07 -1.66 9.63
CA TYR A 141 18.84 -2.38 9.97
C TYR A 141 19.14 -3.78 10.51
N HIS A 142 18.39 -4.16 11.54
CA HIS A 142 18.48 -5.48 12.14
C HIS A 142 17.24 -6.30 11.80
N PHE A 143 17.42 -7.42 11.12
CA PHE A 143 16.33 -8.34 10.80
C PHE A 143 16.85 -9.76 10.58
N VAL A 144 15.97 -10.73 10.82
CA VAL A 144 16.14 -12.13 10.41
C VAL A 144 15.53 -12.28 9.01
N LEU A 145 16.27 -12.91 8.08
CA LEU A 145 15.79 -13.22 6.74
C LEU A 145 15.66 -14.73 6.61
N GLU A 146 14.48 -15.21 6.25
CA GLU A 146 14.14 -16.62 6.19
C GLU A 146 13.37 -16.98 4.92
N LYS A 147 13.85 -17.98 4.19
CA LYS A 147 13.12 -18.55 3.05
C LYS A 147 12.15 -19.60 3.56
N ILE A 148 10.91 -19.52 3.12
CA ILE A 148 9.85 -20.46 3.49
C ILE A 148 9.24 -21.11 2.26
N GLU A 149 8.68 -22.31 2.42
CA GLU A 149 8.02 -23.03 1.32
C GLU A 149 6.56 -22.58 1.15
N THR A 150 5.89 -22.24 2.25
CA THR A 150 4.47 -21.84 2.25
C THR A 150 4.14 -20.90 3.39
N THR A 151 3.19 -20.00 3.15
CA THR A 151 2.66 -19.09 4.16
C THR A 151 1.84 -19.78 5.26
N ALA A 152 1.34 -20.99 5.01
CA ALA A 152 0.53 -21.74 5.97
C ALA A 152 1.28 -22.12 7.25
N SER A 153 2.62 -22.22 7.20
CA SER A 153 3.47 -22.64 8.34
C SER A 153 4.04 -21.47 9.16
N ILE A 154 3.65 -20.23 8.87
CA ILE A 154 4.18 -19.07 9.57
C ILE A 154 3.70 -19.05 11.02
N SER A 155 4.64 -19.17 11.95
CA SER A 155 4.39 -19.05 13.38
C SER A 155 4.41 -17.60 13.86
N ALA A 156 3.75 -17.33 14.98
CA ALA A 156 3.81 -16.03 15.64
C ALA A 156 5.27 -15.65 15.97
N PHE A 157 5.59 -14.38 15.80
CA PHE A 157 6.90 -13.81 16.09
C PHE A 157 6.75 -12.65 17.06
N ASP A 158 7.66 -12.57 18.04
CA ASP A 158 7.72 -11.42 18.95
C ASP A 158 8.44 -10.24 18.27
N GLY A 159 7.67 -9.47 17.52
CA GLY A 159 8.17 -8.36 16.70
C GLY A 159 7.26 -8.09 15.51
N SER A 160 7.88 -7.77 14.38
CA SER A 160 7.20 -7.46 13.12
C SER A 160 7.60 -8.46 12.05
N THR A 161 6.62 -9.08 11.41
CA THR A 161 6.82 -10.04 10.33
C THR A 161 6.46 -9.39 8.99
N ILE A 162 7.43 -9.33 8.09
CA ILE A 162 7.27 -8.86 6.71
C ILE A 162 7.31 -10.09 5.81
N PHE A 163 6.33 -10.24 4.93
CA PHE A 163 6.37 -11.25 3.89
C PHE A 163 6.59 -10.59 2.54
N ILE A 164 7.65 -11.00 1.84
CA ILE A 164 7.96 -10.54 0.48
C ILE A 164 7.40 -11.52 -0.53
N SER A 165 6.62 -11.02 -1.46
CA SER A 165 5.94 -11.76 -2.52
C SER A 165 6.22 -11.14 -3.89
N GLN A 166 6.15 -11.96 -4.93
CA GLN A 166 6.26 -11.56 -6.35
C GLN A 166 5.10 -12.13 -7.17
N HIS A 167 3.90 -12.23 -6.57
CA HIS A 167 2.73 -12.72 -7.28
C HIS A 167 2.22 -11.68 -8.29
N ALA A 168 2.01 -12.13 -9.53
CA ALA A 168 1.45 -11.29 -10.59
C ALA A 168 -0.01 -10.87 -10.31
N GLU A 169 -0.76 -11.72 -9.60
CA GLU A 169 -2.18 -11.53 -9.31
C GLU A 169 -2.40 -11.24 -7.82
N PHE A 170 -3.38 -10.37 -7.54
CA PHE A 170 -3.71 -9.96 -6.17
C PHE A 170 -4.87 -10.75 -5.56
N ASP A 171 -5.53 -11.63 -6.31
CA ASP A 171 -6.72 -12.35 -5.86
C ASP A 171 -6.41 -13.60 -5.03
N ASN A 172 -5.18 -14.11 -5.09
CA ASN A 172 -4.74 -15.34 -4.42
C ASN A 172 -3.67 -15.09 -3.33
N ILE A 173 -3.58 -13.88 -2.80
CA ILE A 173 -2.62 -13.59 -1.74
C ILE A 173 -3.22 -14.02 -0.39
N ASP A 174 -2.67 -15.06 0.22
CA ASP A 174 -3.05 -15.49 1.56
C ASP A 174 -2.35 -14.62 2.62
N LEU A 175 -3.10 -13.70 3.22
CA LEU A 175 -2.66 -12.91 4.37
C LEU A 175 -2.83 -13.75 5.65
N ASN A 176 -1.85 -14.61 5.92
CA ASN A 176 -1.76 -15.30 7.21
C ASN A 176 -1.79 -14.28 8.37
N SER A 177 -2.52 -14.61 9.45
CA SER A 177 -2.68 -13.73 10.62
C SER A 177 -1.37 -13.37 11.34
N ASN A 178 -0.29 -14.12 11.09
CA ASN A 178 1.04 -13.90 11.64
C ASN A 178 1.95 -13.05 10.73
N ILE A 179 1.43 -12.53 9.61
CA ILE A 179 2.10 -11.56 8.75
C ILE A 179 1.57 -10.18 9.10
N ASP A 180 2.44 -9.26 9.50
CA ASP A 180 2.07 -7.87 9.76
C ASP A 180 2.01 -7.06 8.47
N PHE A 181 2.98 -7.28 7.60
CA PHE A 181 3.15 -6.57 6.34
C PHE A 181 3.42 -7.55 5.20
N LEU A 182 2.64 -7.46 4.14
CA LEU A 182 2.92 -8.14 2.90
C LEU A 182 3.35 -7.11 1.87
N VAL A 183 4.55 -7.28 1.31
CA VAL A 183 5.09 -6.45 0.24
C VAL A 183 5.10 -7.27 -1.04
N ASN A 184 4.19 -6.95 -1.95
CA ASN A 184 4.13 -7.62 -3.24
C ASN A 184 4.84 -6.79 -4.31
N PHE A 185 5.92 -7.31 -4.85
CA PHE A 185 6.69 -6.68 -5.91
C PHE A 185 6.11 -6.98 -7.28
N GLN A 186 5.95 -5.93 -8.05
CA GLN A 186 5.53 -5.97 -9.44
C GLN A 186 6.65 -5.40 -10.31
N PRO A 187 7.44 -6.23 -11.01
CA PRO A 187 8.65 -5.78 -11.71
C PRO A 187 8.46 -4.58 -12.64
N GLN A 188 7.28 -4.45 -13.22
CA GLN A 188 6.95 -3.38 -14.18
C GLN A 188 6.28 -2.15 -13.53
N PHE A 189 5.75 -2.26 -12.32
CA PHE A 189 4.87 -1.23 -11.75
C PHE A 189 5.31 -0.73 -10.36
N GLY A 190 6.32 -1.36 -9.77
CA GLY A 190 6.76 -1.02 -8.42
C GLY A 190 6.31 -2.05 -7.38
N SER A 191 5.62 -1.64 -6.34
CA SER A 191 5.19 -2.56 -5.29
C SER A 191 3.88 -2.12 -4.64
N VAL A 192 3.20 -3.09 -4.04
CA VAL A 192 2.01 -2.85 -3.21
C VAL A 192 2.26 -3.42 -1.82
N LEU A 193 2.08 -2.58 -0.82
CA LEU A 193 2.13 -2.96 0.59
C LEU A 193 0.71 -3.21 1.09
N LEU A 194 0.48 -4.38 1.67
CA LEU A 194 -0.73 -4.71 2.41
C LEU A 194 -0.38 -4.78 3.91
N VAL A 195 -1.17 -4.06 4.71
CA VAL A 195 -1.05 -4.06 6.17
C VAL A 195 -2.15 -4.93 6.75
N ASN A 196 -1.79 -5.92 7.54
CA ASN A 196 -2.77 -6.85 8.10
C ASN A 196 -3.68 -6.16 9.12
N SER A 197 -5.00 -6.28 8.93
CA SER A 197 -6.00 -5.61 9.78
C SER A 197 -5.97 -6.12 11.24
N ALA A 198 -5.55 -7.37 11.47
CA ALA A 198 -5.41 -7.90 12.82
C ALA A 198 -4.38 -7.13 13.67
N GLN A 199 -3.42 -6.48 13.02
CA GLN A 199 -2.42 -5.62 13.67
C GLN A 199 -2.93 -4.20 13.92
N ASN A 200 -3.90 -3.72 13.15
CA ASN A 200 -4.50 -2.40 13.33
C ASN A 200 -5.17 -2.23 14.70
N SER A 201 -5.66 -3.31 15.31
CA SER A 201 -6.28 -3.29 16.64
C SER A 201 -5.25 -3.23 17.78
N LYS A 202 -4.00 -3.64 17.53
CA LYS A 202 -2.91 -3.69 18.53
C LYS A 202 -1.92 -2.54 18.42
N GLN A 203 -1.85 -1.91 17.28
CA GLN A 203 -0.92 -0.81 17.01
C GLN A 203 -1.70 0.34 16.39
N ASN A 204 -1.43 1.54 16.87
CA ASN A 204 -1.90 2.78 16.25
C ASN A 204 -1.14 2.98 14.93
N ILE A 205 -1.41 2.10 13.93
CA ILE A 205 -0.80 2.12 12.60
C ILE A 205 -1.16 3.41 11.83
N GLY A 206 -2.06 4.23 12.40
CA GLY A 206 -2.19 5.61 11.99
C GLY A 206 -0.88 6.41 11.95
N GLY A 207 0.19 5.90 12.57
CA GLY A 207 1.56 6.43 12.45
C GLY A 207 2.25 6.11 11.13
N TYR A 208 1.91 5.02 10.44
CA TYR A 208 2.49 4.68 9.13
C TYR A 208 1.85 5.48 7.99
N TYR A 209 0.60 5.90 8.18
CA TYR A 209 -0.18 6.66 7.21
C TYR A 209 -0.31 8.13 7.53
N LYS A 210 -0.08 8.49 8.77
CA LYS A 210 0.25 9.89 9.02
C LYS A 210 1.66 9.99 8.45
N PRO A 211 1.89 10.79 7.42
CA PRO A 211 3.18 11.39 7.28
C PRO A 211 3.35 12.16 8.59
N ASP A 212 3.90 11.48 9.60
CA ASP A 212 4.44 12.19 10.72
C ASP A 212 5.38 13.19 10.07
N GLU A 213 5.09 14.48 10.23
CA GLU A 213 5.95 15.54 9.69
C GLU A 213 7.40 15.26 10.04
N LYS A 214 7.65 14.56 11.14
CA LYS A 214 8.95 14.05 11.56
C LYS A 214 9.53 12.94 10.66
N LEU A 215 8.70 12.09 10.04
CA LEU A 215 9.16 11.05 9.11
C LEU A 215 9.45 11.62 7.73
N VAL A 216 8.63 12.58 7.27
CA VAL A 216 8.86 13.28 6.00
C VAL A 216 10.09 14.19 6.11
N GLN A 217 10.27 14.90 7.21
CA GLN A 217 11.45 15.76 7.43
C GLN A 217 12.76 14.98 7.62
N LYS A 218 12.71 13.73 8.07
CA LYS A 218 13.91 12.87 8.21
C LYS A 218 14.21 12.03 6.95
N ALA A 219 13.32 12.01 5.97
CA ALA A 219 13.51 11.30 4.70
C ALA A 219 14.01 12.22 3.58
N MET A 220 14.11 13.54 3.82
CA MET A 220 14.82 14.52 3.01
C MET A 220 16.22 14.76 3.59
#